data_8e7dd79f75d3f5101c4cfb4bd19ce192
#
_entry.id   8e7dd79f75d3f5101c4cfb4bd19ce192
#
_cell.length_a   1.000
_cell.length_b   1.000
_cell.length_c   1.000
_cell.angle_alpha   90.00
_cell.angle_beta   90.00
_cell.angle_gamma   90.00
#
_symmetry.space_group_name_H-M   'P 1'
#
loop_
_entity.id
_entity.type
_entity.pdbx_description
1 polymer ?
#
loop_
_entity_poly.entity_id
_entity_poly.type
_entity_poly.pdbx_seq_one_letter_code
_entity_poly.pdbx_strand_id
1 'polypeptide(L)'
;MVQAFAWGGLRGDTLAKELDEAVLNRSFYLQQREQRITQLKDMFLLSKISLWQEYEINHQLYEEFKKIQQDSAIYYIKRNMEIASFMKDTARIYTSRLRLATLYAFSGMYRESESLLRSIDRELLS
;
A
#
# COMPACT_ATOMS: atom_id res chain seq x y z
N MET A 1 13.98 -49.25 -7.46
CA MET A 1 13.95 -48.27 -8.56
C MET A 1 12.54 -47.89 -8.98
N VAL A 2 11.64 -48.85 -9.18
CA VAL A 2 10.26 -48.57 -9.56
C VAL A 2 9.50 -47.80 -8.48
N GLN A 3 9.75 -48.08 -7.20
CA GLN A 3 9.13 -47.38 -6.08
C GLN A 3 9.59 -45.91 -5.97
N ALA A 4 10.86 -45.64 -6.25
CA ALA A 4 11.40 -44.29 -6.22
C ALA A 4 10.80 -43.42 -7.35
N PHE A 5 10.49 -44.02 -8.50
CA PHE A 5 9.86 -43.32 -9.63
C PHE A 5 8.40 -43.00 -9.34
N ALA A 6 7.67 -43.92 -8.71
CA ALA A 6 6.29 -43.68 -8.29
C ALA A 6 6.19 -42.59 -7.22
N TRP A 7 7.13 -42.54 -6.30
CA TRP A 7 7.24 -41.50 -5.28
C TRP A 7 7.52 -40.11 -5.90
N GLY A 8 8.41 -40.05 -6.89
CA GLY A 8 8.71 -38.81 -7.60
C GLY A 8 7.51 -38.28 -8.36
N GLY A 9 6.73 -39.20 -8.99
CA GLY A 9 5.50 -38.80 -9.70
C GLY A 9 4.43 -38.27 -8.76
N LEU A 10 4.19 -38.95 -7.62
CA LEU A 10 3.22 -38.50 -6.62
C LEU A 10 3.62 -37.16 -6.02
N ARG A 11 4.89 -36.95 -5.76
CA ARG A 11 5.40 -35.68 -5.23
C ARG A 11 5.28 -34.57 -6.25
N GLY A 12 5.54 -34.84 -7.52
CA GLY A 12 5.39 -33.90 -8.60
C GLY A 12 3.95 -33.47 -8.78
N ASP A 13 3.01 -34.40 -8.72
CA ASP A 13 1.58 -34.10 -8.83
C ASP A 13 1.09 -33.27 -7.65
N THR A 14 1.54 -33.57 -6.44
CA THR A 14 1.18 -32.78 -5.24
C THR A 14 1.74 -31.37 -5.32
N LEU A 15 3.00 -31.20 -5.73
CA LEU A 15 3.62 -29.90 -5.91
C LEU A 15 2.94 -29.08 -7.00
N ALA A 16 2.60 -29.71 -8.13
CA ALA A 16 1.88 -29.04 -9.21
C ALA A 16 0.50 -28.56 -8.75
N LYS A 17 -0.19 -29.38 -7.96
CA LYS A 17 -1.49 -29.02 -7.40
C LYS A 17 -1.40 -27.87 -6.41
N GLU A 18 -0.40 -27.91 -5.53
CA GLU A 18 -0.13 -26.82 -4.58
C GLU A 18 0.21 -25.51 -5.30
N LEU A 19 1.03 -25.58 -6.36
CA LEU A 19 1.38 -24.42 -7.18
C LEU A 19 0.15 -23.85 -7.89
N ASP A 20 -0.70 -24.70 -8.45
CA ASP A 20 -1.94 -24.27 -9.11
C ASP A 20 -2.88 -23.57 -8.13
N GLU A 21 -3.02 -24.14 -6.92
CA GLU A 21 -3.83 -23.52 -5.86
C GLU A 21 -3.25 -22.18 -5.43
N ALA A 22 -1.93 -22.07 -5.29
CA ALA A 22 -1.26 -20.83 -4.94
C ALA A 22 -1.47 -19.75 -6.02
N VAL A 23 -1.37 -20.13 -7.29
CA VAL A 23 -1.59 -19.21 -8.42
C VAL A 23 -3.05 -18.75 -8.46
N LEU A 24 -4.01 -19.65 -8.26
CA LEU A 24 -5.43 -19.32 -8.22
C LEU A 24 -5.74 -18.38 -7.06
N ASN A 25 -5.19 -18.65 -5.87
CA ASN A 25 -5.36 -17.81 -4.70
C ASN A 25 -4.79 -16.41 -4.92
N ARG A 26 -3.61 -16.33 -5.52
CA ARG A 26 -2.98 -15.06 -5.85
C ARG A 26 -3.84 -14.25 -6.84
N SER A 27 -4.33 -14.89 -7.88
CA SER A 27 -5.21 -14.24 -8.87
C SER A 27 -6.49 -13.71 -8.20
N PHE A 28 -7.07 -14.48 -7.29
CA PHE A 28 -8.25 -14.09 -6.54
C PHE A 28 -7.98 -12.85 -5.68
N TYR A 29 -6.87 -12.83 -4.93
CA TYR A 29 -6.49 -11.69 -4.10
C TYR A 29 -6.21 -10.44 -4.94
N LEU A 30 -5.57 -10.60 -6.10
CA LEU A 30 -5.30 -9.48 -7.01
C LEU A 30 -6.60 -8.89 -7.57
N GLN A 31 -7.56 -9.74 -7.97
CA GLN A 31 -8.87 -9.31 -8.43
C GLN A 31 -9.63 -8.56 -7.34
N GLN A 32 -9.63 -9.09 -6.12
CA GLN A 32 -10.28 -8.42 -4.99
C GLN A 32 -9.67 -7.05 -4.73
N ARG A 33 -8.35 -6.95 -4.81
CA ARG A 33 -7.64 -5.68 -4.63
C ARG A 33 -8.01 -4.68 -5.70
N GLU A 34 -8.04 -5.10 -6.96
CA GLU A 34 -8.44 -4.25 -8.08
C GLU A 34 -9.87 -3.74 -7.90
N GLN A 35 -10.78 -4.60 -7.46
CA GLN A 35 -12.16 -4.22 -7.20
C GLN A 35 -12.24 -3.18 -6.07
N ARG A 36 -11.49 -3.38 -4.98
CA ARG A 36 -11.45 -2.41 -3.88
C ARG A 36 -10.92 -1.06 -4.34
N ILE A 37 -9.83 -1.06 -5.11
CA ILE A 37 -9.24 0.16 -5.66
C ILE A 37 -10.23 0.89 -6.56
N THR A 38 -10.91 0.16 -7.45
CA THR A 38 -11.92 0.73 -8.35
C THR A 38 -13.07 1.33 -7.55
N GLN A 39 -13.58 0.62 -6.55
CA GLN A 39 -14.64 1.12 -5.68
C GLN A 39 -14.23 2.39 -4.94
N LEU A 40 -13.01 2.42 -4.41
CA LEU A 40 -12.48 3.59 -3.70
C LEU A 40 -12.34 4.79 -4.64
N LYS A 41 -11.83 4.58 -5.85
CA LYS A 41 -11.72 5.65 -6.86
C LYS A 41 -13.09 6.16 -7.30
N ASP A 42 -14.06 5.28 -7.42
CA ASP A 42 -15.42 5.66 -7.80
C ASP A 42 -16.06 6.57 -6.74
N MET A 43 -15.67 6.43 -5.48
CA MET A 43 -16.17 7.30 -4.41
C MET A 43 -15.77 8.77 -4.61
N PHE A 44 -14.66 9.04 -5.29
CA PHE A 44 -14.28 10.41 -5.64
C PHE A 44 -15.23 11.04 -6.66
N LEU A 45 -15.92 10.22 -7.46
CA LEU A 45 -16.86 10.69 -8.47
C LEU A 45 -18.21 11.07 -7.87
N LEU A 46 -18.47 10.68 -6.62
CA LEU A 46 -19.67 11.09 -5.92
C LEU A 46 -19.59 12.61 -5.66
N SER A 47 -20.67 13.32 -5.97
CA SER A 47 -20.71 14.75 -5.79
C SER A 47 -20.61 15.11 -4.30
N LYS A 48 -19.74 16.04 -3.95
CA LYS A 48 -19.61 16.64 -2.61
C LYS A 48 -19.06 15.71 -1.53
N ILE A 49 -17.87 15.13 -1.75
CA ILE A 49 -17.14 14.53 -0.65
C ILE A 49 -16.45 15.64 0.15
N SER A 50 -16.44 15.51 1.47
CA SER A 50 -15.69 16.40 2.35
C SER A 50 -14.19 16.11 2.29
N LEU A 51 -13.35 17.03 2.77
CA LEU A 51 -11.91 16.79 2.87
C LEU A 51 -11.59 15.58 3.76
N TRP A 52 -12.37 15.36 4.82
CA TRP A 52 -12.19 14.21 5.68
C TRP A 52 -12.52 12.90 4.96
N GLN A 53 -13.56 12.89 4.15
CA GLN A 53 -13.90 11.72 3.32
C GLN A 53 -12.79 11.47 2.30
N GLU A 54 -12.29 12.52 1.64
CA GLU A 54 -11.17 12.41 0.72
C GLU A 54 -9.93 11.84 1.44
N TYR A 55 -9.62 12.34 2.65
CA TYR A 55 -8.51 11.83 3.45
C TYR A 55 -8.65 10.33 3.73
N GLU A 56 -9.83 9.89 4.14
CA GLU A 56 -10.10 8.48 4.42
C GLU A 56 -9.98 7.60 3.18
N ILE A 57 -10.51 8.05 2.05
CA ILE A 57 -10.39 7.32 0.78
C ILE A 57 -8.91 7.24 0.36
N ASN A 58 -8.18 8.35 0.44
CA ASN A 58 -6.75 8.37 0.12
C ASN A 58 -5.96 7.43 1.03
N HIS A 59 -6.30 7.37 2.31
CA HIS A 59 -5.64 6.45 3.25
C HIS A 59 -5.88 5.00 2.86
N GLN A 60 -7.11 4.65 2.50
CA GLN A 60 -7.43 3.29 2.07
C GLN A 60 -6.74 2.95 0.74
N LEU A 61 -6.66 3.90 -0.20
CA LEU A 61 -5.91 3.71 -1.44
C LEU A 61 -4.41 3.55 -1.17
N TYR A 62 -3.86 4.34 -0.27
CA TYR A 62 -2.47 4.18 0.17
C TYR A 62 -2.23 2.77 0.72
N GLU A 63 -3.11 2.26 1.57
CA GLU A 63 -2.99 0.92 2.14
C GLU A 63 -3.01 -0.17 1.07
N GLU A 64 -3.84 -0.01 0.03
CA GLU A 64 -3.89 -0.97 -1.07
C GLU A 64 -2.65 -0.89 -1.96
N PHE A 65 -2.18 0.31 -2.29
CA PHE A 65 -1.06 0.50 -3.22
C PHE A 65 0.31 0.26 -2.60
N LYS A 66 0.49 0.48 -1.30
CA LYS A 66 1.81 0.38 -0.68
C LYS A 66 2.48 -0.99 -0.86
N LYS A 67 1.69 -2.04 -1.10
CA LYS A 67 2.16 -3.42 -1.28
C LYS A 67 2.45 -3.77 -2.74
N ILE A 68 1.89 -3.01 -3.69
CA ILE A 68 1.96 -3.37 -5.11
C ILE A 68 2.53 -2.28 -5.99
N GLN A 69 2.31 -1.01 -5.66
CA GLN A 69 2.72 0.10 -6.51
C GLN A 69 3.04 1.31 -5.65
N GLN A 70 4.31 1.45 -5.31
CA GLN A 70 4.76 2.48 -4.36
C GLN A 70 4.54 3.91 -4.86
N ASP A 71 4.67 4.16 -6.16
CA ASP A 71 4.45 5.48 -6.74
C ASP A 71 3.03 5.98 -6.49
N SER A 72 2.05 5.11 -6.66
CA SER A 72 0.65 5.44 -6.38
C SER A 72 0.41 5.66 -4.89
N ALA A 73 1.03 4.85 -4.03
CA ALA A 73 0.94 5.02 -2.58
C ALA A 73 1.52 6.38 -2.16
N ILE A 74 2.65 6.78 -2.72
CA ILE A 74 3.28 8.09 -2.48
C ILE A 74 2.34 9.22 -2.90
N TYR A 75 1.70 9.10 -4.05
CA TYR A 75 0.74 10.09 -4.52
C TYR A 75 -0.38 10.34 -3.52
N TYR A 76 -1.01 9.27 -3.02
CA TYR A 76 -2.13 9.40 -2.09
C TYR A 76 -1.70 9.90 -0.71
N ILE A 77 -0.54 9.50 -0.23
CA ILE A 77 -0.06 9.99 1.06
C ILE A 77 0.37 11.46 0.99
N LYS A 78 0.93 11.90 -0.13
CA LYS A 78 1.23 13.31 -0.35
C LYS A 78 -0.03 14.17 -0.36
N ARG A 79 -1.08 13.68 -1.01
CA ARG A 79 -2.37 14.38 -1.00
C ARG A 79 -2.92 14.48 0.43
N ASN A 80 -2.79 13.43 1.22
CA ASN A 80 -3.22 13.45 2.61
C ASN A 80 -2.39 14.42 3.48
N MET A 81 -1.11 14.57 3.18
CA MET A 81 -0.29 15.60 3.84
C MET A 81 -0.82 17.00 3.56
N GLU A 82 -1.22 17.28 2.33
CA GLU A 82 -1.82 18.56 1.96
C GLU A 82 -3.13 18.80 2.70
N ILE A 83 -4.00 17.78 2.75
CA ILE A 83 -5.29 17.87 3.44
C ILE A 83 -5.07 18.10 4.94
N ALA A 84 -4.19 17.35 5.57
CA ALA A 84 -3.88 17.49 6.99
C ALA A 84 -3.32 18.88 7.30
N SER A 85 -2.45 19.41 6.44
CA SER A 85 -1.90 20.75 6.58
C SER A 85 -2.97 21.83 6.45
N PHE A 86 -3.86 21.69 5.48
CA PHE A 86 -4.97 22.61 5.29
C PHE A 86 -5.89 22.62 6.51
N MET A 87 -6.17 21.46 7.08
CA MET A 87 -7.03 21.33 8.26
C MET A 87 -6.31 21.62 9.57
N LYS A 88 -5.01 21.87 9.53
CA LYS A 88 -4.16 22.12 10.70
C LYS A 88 -4.22 21.00 11.74
N ASP A 89 -4.34 19.76 11.28
CA ASP A 89 -4.35 18.57 12.14
C ASP A 89 -2.90 18.08 12.32
N THR A 90 -2.28 18.52 13.41
CA THR A 90 -0.87 18.24 13.70
C THR A 90 -0.57 16.75 13.75
N ALA A 91 -1.44 15.96 14.39
CA ALA A 91 -1.23 14.52 14.51
C ALA A 91 -1.22 13.85 13.13
N ARG A 92 -2.15 14.23 12.24
CA ARG A 92 -2.21 13.66 10.89
C ARG A 92 -1.09 14.17 9.99
N ILE A 93 -0.63 15.40 10.19
CA ILE A 93 0.55 15.91 9.48
C ILE A 93 1.76 15.02 9.77
N TYR A 94 2.06 14.76 11.03
CA TYR A 94 3.21 13.92 11.40
C TYR A 94 3.02 12.47 10.98
N THR A 95 1.83 11.92 11.14
CA THR A 95 1.54 10.56 10.71
C THR A 95 1.78 10.39 9.20
N SER A 96 1.29 11.35 8.40
CA SER A 96 1.48 11.31 6.95
C SER A 96 2.94 11.44 6.55
N ARG A 97 3.70 12.32 7.22
CA ARG A 97 5.15 12.47 6.99
C ARG A 97 5.91 11.18 7.30
N LEU A 98 5.58 10.52 8.43
CA LEU A 98 6.20 9.26 8.80
C LEU A 98 5.90 8.16 7.78
N ARG A 99 4.67 8.08 7.32
CA ARG A 99 4.27 7.12 6.28
C ARG A 99 5.01 7.38 4.98
N LEU A 100 5.12 8.64 4.57
CA LEU A 100 5.85 9.01 3.36
C LEU A 100 7.34 8.68 3.50
N ALA A 101 7.95 8.98 4.64
CA ALA A 101 9.35 8.65 4.91
C ALA A 101 9.58 7.13 4.80
N THR A 102 8.67 6.34 5.34
CA THR A 102 8.72 4.87 5.26
C THR A 102 8.65 4.39 3.80
N LEU A 103 7.74 4.96 3.01
CA LEU A 103 7.62 4.62 1.59
C LEU A 103 8.89 4.98 0.82
N TYR A 104 9.47 6.14 1.08
CA TYR A 104 10.71 6.55 0.45
C TYR A 104 11.85 5.58 0.80
N ALA A 105 11.94 5.17 2.06
CA ALA A 105 12.95 4.21 2.48
C ALA A 105 12.79 2.86 1.76
N PHE A 106 11.57 2.35 1.67
CA PHE A 106 11.31 1.09 0.95
C PHE A 106 11.57 1.21 -0.55
N SER A 107 11.42 2.41 -1.12
CA SER A 107 11.69 2.66 -2.53
C SER A 107 13.17 2.93 -2.83
N GLY A 108 14.04 2.93 -1.82
CA GLY A 108 15.45 3.27 -1.96
C GLY A 108 15.73 4.76 -1.98
N MET A 109 14.73 5.59 -1.76
CA MET A 109 14.87 7.05 -1.73
C MET A 109 15.26 7.51 -0.32
N TYR A 110 16.48 7.14 0.08
CA TYR A 110 16.94 7.32 1.47
C TYR A 110 17.16 8.78 1.84
N ARG A 111 17.59 9.62 0.90
CA ARG A 111 17.79 11.05 1.15
C ARG A 111 16.48 11.76 1.45
N GLU A 112 15.46 11.46 0.67
CA GLU A 112 14.12 12.01 0.84
C GLU A 112 13.51 11.55 2.16
N SER A 113 13.69 10.26 2.50
CA SER A 113 13.24 9.70 3.77
C SER A 113 13.92 10.40 4.95
N GLU A 114 15.25 10.51 4.91
CA GLU A 114 16.03 11.16 5.96
C GLU A 114 15.66 12.64 6.12
N SER A 115 15.46 13.34 5.02
CA SER A 115 15.06 14.74 5.03
C SER A 115 13.71 14.94 5.74
N LEU A 116 12.73 14.07 5.47
CA LEU A 116 11.45 14.12 6.14
C LEU A 116 11.57 13.85 7.64
N LEU A 117 12.32 12.82 8.01
CA LEU A 117 12.52 12.47 9.43
C LEU A 117 13.20 13.60 10.19
N ARG A 118 14.18 14.25 9.59
CA ARG A 118 14.85 15.41 10.20
C ARG A 118 13.92 16.60 10.36
N SER A 119 13.01 16.82 9.41
CA SER A 119 12.04 17.90 9.52
C SER A 119 11.09 17.69 10.68
N ILE A 120 10.67 16.45 10.93
CA ILE A 120 9.82 16.09 12.05
C ILE A 120 10.55 16.33 13.36
N ASP A 121 11.78 15.84 13.48
CA ASP A 121 12.59 16.01 14.70
C ASP A 121 12.79 17.48 15.05
N ARG A 122 13.10 18.31 14.07
CA ARG A 122 13.29 19.75 14.27
C ARG A 122 12.03 20.44 14.79
N GLU A 123 10.87 20.09 14.23
CA GLU A 123 9.60 20.66 14.66
C GLU A 123 9.19 20.21 16.06
N LEU A 124 9.43 18.94 16.40
CA LEU A 124 9.10 18.41 17.73
C LEU A 124 10.02 18.95 18.82
N LEU A 125 11.27 19.26 18.49
CA LEU A 125 12.27 19.75 19.45
C LEU A 125 12.26 21.28 19.62
N SER A 126 11.59 21.97 18.73
CA SER A 126 11.41 23.41 18.85
C SER A 126 10.12 23.76 19.57
#